data_dde5c49f3f9beb2c7f7b7067bf3b74cc
#
_entry.id   dde5c49f3f9beb2c7f7b7067bf3b74cc
#
_cell.length_a   1.000
_cell.length_b   1.000
_cell.length_c   1.000
_cell.angle_alpha   90.00
_cell.angle_beta   90.00
_cell.angle_gamma   90.00
#
_symmetry.space_group_name_H-M   'P 1'
#
loop_
_entity.id
_entity.type
_entity.pdbx_description
1 polymer ?
#
loop_
_entity_poly.entity_id
_entity_poly.type
_entity_poly.pdbx_seq_one_letter_code
_entity_poly.pdbx_strand_id
1 'polypeptide(L)'
;MHATKIKGKIVNVGRLAGGITDFNCDLHALRRINYQGVTFRTRSVEEIRSVYLDMWNDLGNAVISGQLSLPIERVYDFNDVAQALSSMRDNQHFGKLILKL
;
A
#
# COMPACT_ATOMS: atom_id res chain seq x y z
N MET A 1 -1.04 -17.78 -2.40
CA MET A 1 -2.37 -18.44 -2.20
C MET A 1 -2.39 -19.50 -1.10
N HIS A 2 -1.33 -20.27 -0.86
CA HIS A 2 -1.29 -21.30 0.20
C HIS A 2 -1.58 -20.72 1.60
N ALA A 3 -1.07 -19.55 1.91
CA ALA A 3 -1.29 -18.89 3.20
C ALA A 3 -2.70 -18.30 3.38
N THR A 4 -3.52 -18.26 2.33
CA THR A 4 -4.87 -17.70 2.40
C THR A 4 -5.86 -18.80 2.78
N LYS A 5 -6.74 -18.53 3.74
CA LYS A 5 -7.79 -19.49 4.11
C LYS A 5 -8.77 -19.74 2.95
N ILE A 6 -9.51 -20.85 2.99
CA ILE A 6 -10.59 -21.12 2.04
C ILE A 6 -11.63 -19.98 2.09
N LYS A 7 -12.08 -19.53 0.93
CA LYS A 7 -12.95 -18.35 0.74
C LYS A 7 -12.31 -17.04 1.24
N GLY A 8 -10.98 -17.02 1.43
CA GLY A 8 -10.29 -15.80 1.83
C GLY A 8 -10.19 -14.78 0.69
N LYS A 9 -9.76 -13.57 1.02
CA LYS A 9 -9.56 -12.49 0.07
C LYS A 9 -8.06 -12.19 -0.07
N ILE A 10 -7.60 -12.01 -1.30
CA ILE A 10 -6.30 -11.44 -1.63
C ILE A 10 -6.53 -10.10 -2.32
N VAL A 11 -5.94 -9.04 -1.81
CA VAL A 11 -6.02 -7.70 -2.39
C VAL A 11 -4.66 -7.34 -2.99
N ASN A 12 -4.62 -7.15 -4.31
CA ASN A 12 -3.42 -6.74 -5.03
C ASN A 12 -3.28 -5.21 -5.00
N VAL A 13 -2.46 -4.71 -4.08
CA VAL A 13 -2.25 -3.27 -3.86
C VAL A 13 -1.03 -2.77 -4.65
N GLY A 14 0.11 -3.43 -4.49
CA GLY A 14 1.39 -3.05 -5.11
C GLY A 14 1.96 -4.15 -6.00
N ARG A 15 2.81 -3.75 -6.94
CA ARG A 15 3.42 -4.63 -7.93
C ARG A 15 4.93 -4.40 -8.02
N LEU A 16 5.58 -4.26 -6.85
CA LEU A 16 7.03 -3.99 -6.78
C LEU A 16 7.88 -5.13 -7.36
N ALA A 17 7.39 -6.37 -7.28
CA ALA A 17 8.06 -7.55 -7.84
C ALA A 17 7.83 -7.74 -9.36
N GLY A 18 7.09 -6.85 -9.99
CA GLY A 18 6.77 -6.93 -11.42
C GLY A 18 5.26 -6.90 -11.71
N GLY A 19 4.91 -6.61 -12.94
CA GLY A 19 3.52 -6.49 -13.39
C GLY A 19 2.91 -7.81 -13.87
N ILE A 20 3.73 -8.83 -14.12
CA ILE A 20 3.34 -10.13 -14.67
C ILE A 20 3.93 -11.23 -13.80
N THR A 21 3.14 -12.25 -13.50
CA THR A 21 3.55 -13.43 -12.74
C THR A 21 2.66 -14.62 -13.07
N ASP A 22 3.13 -15.82 -12.79
CA ASP A 22 2.34 -17.05 -12.92
C ASP A 22 1.20 -17.08 -11.91
N PHE A 23 0.05 -17.57 -12.36
CA PHE A 23 -1.14 -17.70 -11.55
C PHE A 23 -1.61 -19.16 -11.53
N ASN A 24 -1.65 -19.76 -10.36
CA ASN A 24 -2.15 -21.11 -10.18
C ASN A 24 -3.69 -21.12 -10.09
N CYS A 25 -4.34 -21.39 -11.23
CA CYS A 25 -5.80 -21.40 -11.35
C CYS A 25 -6.44 -22.51 -10.54
N ASP A 26 -5.82 -23.69 -10.48
CA ASP A 26 -6.37 -24.83 -9.72
C ASP A 26 -6.39 -24.56 -8.22
N LEU A 27 -5.30 -24.02 -7.68
CA LEU A 27 -5.22 -23.64 -6.27
C LEU A 27 -6.21 -22.51 -5.93
N HIS A 28 -6.36 -21.53 -6.85
CA HIS A 28 -7.34 -20.46 -6.71
C HIS A 28 -8.76 -21.01 -6.63
N ALA A 29 -9.15 -21.90 -7.56
CA ALA A 29 -10.46 -22.53 -7.60
C ALA A 29 -10.71 -23.44 -6.40
N LEU A 30 -9.75 -24.32 -6.07
CA LEU A 30 -9.83 -25.24 -4.92
C LEU A 30 -10.09 -24.49 -3.61
N ARG A 31 -9.43 -23.35 -3.43
CA ARG A 31 -9.58 -22.52 -2.23
C ARG A 31 -10.68 -21.49 -2.32
N ARG A 32 -11.31 -21.33 -3.48
CA ARG A 32 -12.39 -20.33 -3.70
C ARG A 32 -12.00 -18.94 -3.25
N ILE A 33 -10.78 -18.52 -3.62
CA ILE A 33 -10.20 -17.24 -3.20
C ILE A 33 -10.83 -16.11 -4.00
N ASN A 34 -11.21 -15.02 -3.31
CA ASN A 34 -11.55 -13.77 -3.97
C ASN A 34 -10.24 -12.98 -4.20
N TYR A 35 -9.86 -12.77 -5.46
CA TYR A 35 -8.69 -11.99 -5.84
C TYR A 35 -9.11 -10.65 -6.42
N GLN A 36 -8.74 -9.56 -5.77
CA GLN A 36 -9.18 -8.21 -6.10
C GLN A 36 -7.99 -7.27 -6.34
N GLY A 37 -7.98 -6.60 -7.50
CA GLY A 37 -7.07 -5.50 -7.77
C GLY A 37 -7.59 -4.19 -7.18
N VAL A 38 -6.68 -3.32 -6.73
CA VAL A 38 -7.00 -1.97 -6.30
C VAL A 38 -6.04 -0.96 -6.91
N THR A 39 -6.56 0.21 -7.26
CA THR A 39 -5.78 1.34 -7.78
C THR A 39 -6.55 2.65 -7.58
N PHE A 40 -5.80 3.76 -7.49
CA PHE A 40 -6.39 5.10 -7.54
C PHE A 40 -6.36 5.70 -8.96
N ARG A 41 -5.58 5.13 -9.89
CA ARG A 41 -5.34 5.71 -11.22
C ARG A 41 -6.59 5.80 -12.10
N THR A 42 -7.55 4.93 -11.89
CA THR A 42 -8.78 4.84 -12.69
C THR A 42 -10.03 5.20 -11.90
N ARG A 43 -9.88 5.73 -10.69
CA ARG A 43 -11.01 6.18 -9.88
C ARG A 43 -11.45 7.57 -10.31
N SER A 44 -12.76 7.83 -10.26
CA SER A 44 -13.31 9.17 -10.39
C SER A 44 -12.99 10.02 -9.15
N VAL A 45 -13.16 11.32 -9.28
CA VAL A 45 -12.98 12.25 -8.14
C VAL A 45 -13.96 11.94 -7.02
N GLU A 46 -15.19 11.56 -7.37
CA GLU A 46 -16.25 11.20 -6.43
C GLU A 46 -15.89 9.93 -5.66
N GLU A 47 -15.38 8.91 -6.34
CA GLU A 47 -14.91 7.66 -5.69
C GLU A 47 -13.75 7.94 -4.73
N ILE A 48 -12.79 8.80 -5.13
CA ILE A 48 -11.67 9.19 -4.28
C ILE A 48 -12.19 9.93 -3.04
N ARG A 49 -13.10 10.88 -3.23
CA ARG A 49 -13.72 11.64 -2.13
C ARG A 49 -14.43 10.71 -1.15
N SER A 50 -15.21 9.75 -1.65
CA SER A 50 -15.89 8.76 -0.79
C SER A 50 -14.90 7.99 0.07
N VAL A 51 -13.82 7.47 -0.52
CA VAL A 51 -12.77 6.74 0.21
C VAL A 51 -12.12 7.60 1.30
N TYR A 52 -11.88 8.89 1.03
CA TYR A 52 -11.33 9.80 2.04
C TYR A 52 -12.31 10.08 3.18
N LEU A 53 -13.60 10.25 2.87
CA LEU A 53 -14.63 10.46 3.89
C LEU A 53 -14.79 9.23 4.78
N ASP A 54 -14.82 8.04 4.18
CA ASP A 54 -14.90 6.77 4.93
C ASP A 54 -13.67 6.60 5.83
N MET A 55 -12.48 6.82 5.28
CA MET A 55 -11.23 6.78 6.05
C MET A 55 -11.25 7.78 7.22
N TRP A 56 -11.71 9.00 6.99
CA TRP A 56 -11.77 10.03 8.02
C TRP A 56 -12.79 9.69 9.11
N ASN A 57 -13.94 9.17 8.72
CA ASN A 57 -14.99 8.74 9.67
C ASN A 57 -14.49 7.57 10.55
N ASP A 58 -13.78 6.63 9.97
CA ASP A 58 -13.33 5.43 10.68
C ASP A 58 -12.05 5.67 11.49
N LEU A 59 -11.11 6.44 10.97
CA LEU A 59 -9.75 6.54 11.49
C LEU A 59 -9.35 7.95 11.97
N GLY A 60 -10.16 8.97 11.71
CA GLY A 60 -9.80 10.36 12.00
C GLY A 60 -9.41 10.59 13.46
N ASN A 61 -10.13 10.02 14.40
CA ASN A 61 -9.79 10.12 15.83
C ASN A 61 -8.44 9.47 16.16
N ALA A 62 -8.13 8.33 15.54
CA ALA A 62 -6.86 7.64 15.75
C ALA A 62 -5.67 8.44 15.15
N VAL A 63 -5.91 9.13 14.03
CA VAL A 63 -4.92 10.06 13.45
C VAL A 63 -4.67 11.25 14.37
N ILE A 64 -5.74 11.93 14.82
CA ILE A 64 -5.65 13.13 15.68
C ILE A 64 -4.98 12.79 17.01
N SER A 65 -5.31 11.66 17.60
CA SER A 65 -4.74 11.21 18.89
C SER A 65 -3.31 10.64 18.77
N GLY A 66 -2.76 10.51 17.56
CA GLY A 66 -1.45 9.92 17.31
C GLY A 66 -1.39 8.39 17.47
N GLN A 67 -2.53 7.72 17.66
CA GLN A 67 -2.59 6.25 17.74
C GLN A 67 -2.31 5.61 16.37
N LEU A 68 -2.59 6.32 15.29
CA LEU A 68 -2.25 5.90 13.93
C LEU A 68 -1.17 6.82 13.40
N SER A 69 0.07 6.33 13.39
CA SER A 69 1.22 7.03 12.83
C SER A 69 1.95 6.16 11.82
N LEU A 70 2.57 6.80 10.83
CA LEU A 70 3.44 6.12 9.89
C LEU A 70 4.88 6.17 10.43
N PRO A 71 5.60 5.04 10.45
CA PRO A 71 7.00 5.05 10.82
C PRO A 71 7.80 5.93 9.84
N ILE A 72 8.64 6.81 10.38
CA ILE A 72 9.59 7.61 9.60
C ILE A 72 10.96 6.98 9.81
N GLU A 73 11.54 6.45 8.73
CA GLU A 73 12.87 5.82 8.78
C GLU A 73 13.96 6.87 8.86
N ARG A 74 13.86 7.90 8.01
CA ARG A 74 14.87 8.96 7.94
C ARG A 74 14.29 10.25 7.38
N VAL A 75 14.84 11.36 7.87
CA VAL A 75 14.63 12.71 7.32
C VAL A 75 15.93 13.13 6.61
N TYR A 76 15.82 13.56 5.38
CA TYR A 76 16.93 14.11 4.57
C TYR A 76 16.70 15.60 4.35
N ASP A 77 17.77 16.35 4.21
CA ASP A 77 17.67 17.70 3.68
C ASP A 77 17.31 17.65 2.18
N PHE A 78 16.66 18.69 1.67
CA PHE A 78 16.22 18.70 0.27
C PHE A 78 17.39 18.53 -0.71
N ASN A 79 18.58 19.05 -0.37
CA ASN A 79 19.79 18.90 -1.18
C ASN A 79 20.25 17.44 -1.30
N ASP A 80 19.83 16.57 -0.39
CA ASP A 80 20.17 15.14 -0.37
C ASP A 80 19.12 14.26 -1.05
N VAL A 81 18.22 14.85 -1.87
CA VAL A 81 17.15 14.13 -2.57
C VAL A 81 17.66 12.93 -3.37
N ALA A 82 18.83 13.04 -4.00
CA ALA A 82 19.43 11.97 -4.77
C ALA A 82 19.76 10.75 -3.89
N GLN A 83 20.26 10.99 -2.67
CA GLN A 83 20.55 9.93 -1.70
C GLN A 83 19.26 9.31 -1.16
N ALA A 84 18.24 10.12 -0.88
CA ALA A 84 16.91 9.63 -0.45
C ALA A 84 16.29 8.72 -1.51
N LEU A 85 16.34 9.10 -2.78
CA LEU A 85 15.84 8.29 -3.90
C LEU A 85 16.65 7.01 -4.11
N SER A 86 17.97 7.04 -3.91
CA SER A 86 18.79 5.83 -3.94
C SER A 86 18.39 4.87 -2.83
N SER A 87 18.28 5.34 -1.59
CA SER A 87 17.84 4.53 -0.45
C SER A 87 16.45 3.91 -0.68
N MET A 88 15.54 4.65 -1.32
CA MET A 88 14.22 4.13 -1.69
C MET A 88 14.33 3.03 -2.75
N ARG A 89 15.19 3.20 -3.76
CA ARG A 89 15.41 2.23 -4.85
C ARG A 89 16.02 0.93 -4.33
N ASP A 90 16.94 1.04 -3.38
CA ASP A 90 17.61 -0.11 -2.76
C ASP A 90 16.68 -0.93 -1.85
N ASN A 91 15.48 -0.42 -1.58
CA ASN A 91 14.42 -1.08 -0.82
C ASN A 91 14.88 -1.58 0.56
N GLN A 92 15.79 -0.85 1.23
CA GLN A 92 16.38 -1.21 2.52
C GLN A 92 15.74 -0.43 3.70
N HIS A 93 14.76 0.42 3.43
CA HIS A 93 14.09 1.24 4.44
C HIS A 93 12.79 0.59 4.91
N PHE A 94 12.44 0.83 6.17
CA PHE A 94 11.15 0.48 6.74
C PHE A 94 10.40 1.74 7.16
N GLY A 95 9.36 2.10 6.41
CA GLY A 95 8.60 3.32 6.69
C GLY A 95 8.78 4.39 5.62
N LYS A 96 8.69 5.65 6.02
CA LYS A 96 8.74 6.81 5.12
C LYS A 96 10.12 7.47 5.15
N LEU A 97 10.59 7.88 3.98
CA LEU A 97 11.71 8.80 3.81
C LEU A 97 11.14 10.20 3.59
N ILE A 98 11.53 11.15 4.42
CA ILE A 98 11.02 12.52 4.41
C ILE A 98 12.11 13.45 3.88
N LEU A 99 11.72 14.39 3.04
CA LEU A 99 12.57 15.52 2.62
C LEU A 99 12.13 16.77 3.39
N LYS A 100 13.08 17.42 4.04
CA LYS A 100 12.87 18.68 4.73
C LYS A 100 13.27 19.81 3.79
N LEU A 101 12.38 20.78 3.56
CA LEU A 101 12.61 22.01 2.81
C LEU A 101 13.30 23.05 3.69
#